data_154f54a284842957f86c814a146aa710
#
_entry.id   154f54a284842957f86c814a146aa710
#
_cell.length_a   1.000
_cell.length_b   1.000
_cell.length_c   1.000
_cell.angle_alpha   90.00
_cell.angle_beta   90.00
_cell.angle_gamma   90.00
#
_symmetry.space_group_name_H-M   'P 1'
#
loop_
_entity.id
_entity.type
_entity.pdbx_description
1 polymer ?
#
loop_
_entity_poly.entity_id
_entity_poly.type
_entity_poly.pdbx_seq_one_letter_code
_entity_poly.pdbx_strand_id
1 'polypeptide(L)'
;MKTKKKKKIVFVCTGNTCRSPMAEIVFRRLVEEMGLTTLKICSAGLQVAPKSKINEKSAQTLIDKGFDVVRFKPKQIDEKLLVESLAIVCMTDVQRDLLMEMRWQAMKAAGEEEIENNVYSFSELAGYEILDPYGKGIDCYHYVFELIAGGMSAIIEKLLPVGVREKYIPKKRTSSPTKKTTKKKENQEA
;
A
#
# COMPACT_ATOMS: atom_id res chain seq x y z
N MET A 1 7.58 -18.07 -18.13
CA MET A 1 7.95 -16.68 -17.71
C MET A 1 8.09 -16.65 -16.19
N LYS A 2 9.16 -16.04 -15.62
CA LYS A 2 9.27 -15.88 -14.16
C LYS A 2 8.21 -14.91 -13.69
N THR A 3 7.19 -15.39 -12.97
CA THR A 3 6.15 -14.56 -12.34
C THR A 3 6.83 -13.52 -11.44
N LYS A 4 6.77 -12.26 -11.84
CA LYS A 4 7.27 -11.14 -11.03
C LYS A 4 6.51 -11.15 -9.71
N LYS A 5 7.22 -11.35 -8.61
CA LYS A 5 6.63 -11.44 -7.26
C LYS A 5 5.81 -10.18 -6.97
N LYS A 6 4.49 -10.31 -6.91
CA LYS A 6 3.58 -9.20 -6.57
C LYS A 6 3.94 -8.69 -5.17
N LYS A 7 4.24 -7.40 -5.03
CA LYS A 7 4.73 -6.79 -3.79
C LYS A 7 4.03 -5.48 -3.45
N LYS A 8 2.87 -5.21 -4.07
CA LYS A 8 2.14 -3.95 -3.85
C LYS A 8 0.78 -4.23 -3.25
N ILE A 9 0.41 -3.48 -2.20
CA ILE A 9 -0.98 -3.34 -1.76
C ILE A 9 -1.42 -1.93 -2.16
N VAL A 10 -2.58 -1.84 -2.81
CA VAL A 10 -3.11 -0.58 -3.34
C VAL A 10 -4.44 -0.27 -2.67
N PHE A 11 -4.52 0.88 -2.00
CA PHE A 11 -5.80 1.38 -1.48
C PHE A 11 -6.48 2.25 -2.54
N VAL A 12 -7.76 2.02 -2.79
CA VAL A 12 -8.51 2.72 -3.83
C VAL A 12 -9.77 3.38 -3.27
N CYS A 13 -10.02 4.63 -3.69
CA CYS A 13 -11.29 5.31 -3.52
C CYS A 13 -11.65 6.05 -4.81
N THR A 14 -12.68 6.88 -4.83
CA THR A 14 -13.10 7.57 -6.05
C THR A 14 -12.01 8.51 -6.58
N GLY A 15 -11.62 9.53 -5.81
CA GLY A 15 -10.74 10.62 -6.29
C GLY A 15 -9.28 10.55 -5.84
N ASN A 16 -8.90 9.59 -5.01
CA ASN A 16 -7.56 9.50 -4.38
C ASN A 16 -7.14 10.79 -3.63
N THR A 17 -8.11 11.48 -3.05
CA THR A 17 -7.87 12.74 -2.34
C THR A 17 -8.19 12.67 -0.85
N CYS A 18 -9.06 11.75 -0.41
CA CYS A 18 -9.52 11.67 0.98
C CYS A 18 -9.19 10.30 1.61
N ARG A 19 -10.02 9.30 1.38
CA ARG A 19 -10.00 8.00 2.07
C ARG A 19 -8.75 7.17 1.77
N SER A 20 -8.47 6.91 0.50
CA SER A 20 -7.33 6.06 0.13
C SER A 20 -5.96 6.65 0.46
N PRO A 21 -5.72 7.99 0.44
CA PRO A 21 -4.50 8.56 0.98
C PRO A 21 -4.31 8.31 2.48
N MET A 22 -5.39 8.46 3.28
CA MET A 22 -5.33 8.16 4.71
C MET A 22 -4.98 6.68 4.94
N ALA A 23 -5.65 5.77 4.22
CA ALA A 23 -5.39 4.33 4.31
C ALA A 23 -3.95 3.97 3.92
N GLU A 24 -3.43 4.53 2.82
CA GLU A 24 -2.06 4.32 2.37
C GLU A 24 -1.05 4.73 3.45
N ILE A 25 -1.19 5.94 3.99
CA ILE A 25 -0.23 6.52 4.94
C ILE A 25 -0.24 5.72 6.25
N VAL A 26 -1.42 5.41 6.79
CA VAL A 26 -1.56 4.63 8.02
C VAL A 26 -1.01 3.21 7.83
N PHE A 27 -1.41 2.52 6.77
CA PHE A 27 -0.97 1.14 6.52
C PHE A 27 0.53 1.05 6.24
N ARG A 28 1.09 2.03 5.54
CA ARG A 28 2.54 2.10 5.29
C ARG A 28 3.32 2.16 6.59
N ARG A 29 2.94 3.03 7.53
CA ARG A 29 3.58 3.13 8.84
C ARG A 29 3.53 1.79 9.59
N LEU A 30 2.38 1.13 9.62
CA LEU A 30 2.22 -0.16 10.28
C LEU A 30 3.13 -1.25 9.68
N VAL A 31 3.20 -1.38 8.35
CA VAL A 31 4.06 -2.40 7.73
C VAL A 31 5.55 -2.08 7.89
N GLU A 32 5.92 -0.81 7.97
CA GLU A 32 7.28 -0.36 8.29
C GLU A 32 7.66 -0.72 9.73
N GLU A 33 6.79 -0.46 10.71
CA GLU A 33 6.94 -0.85 12.12
C GLU A 33 7.07 -2.37 12.29
N MET A 34 6.38 -3.15 11.46
CA MET A 34 6.51 -4.61 11.40
C MET A 34 7.76 -5.10 10.67
N GLY A 35 8.61 -4.20 10.15
CA GLY A 35 9.81 -4.56 9.39
C GLY A 35 9.55 -5.09 7.97
N LEU A 36 8.33 -4.96 7.43
CA LEU A 36 7.95 -5.46 6.11
C LEU A 36 8.37 -4.52 4.97
N THR A 37 9.59 -4.00 5.01
CA THR A 37 10.08 -2.88 4.19
C THR A 37 10.19 -3.18 2.69
N THR A 38 10.10 -4.44 2.28
CA THR A 38 10.08 -4.80 0.84
C THR A 38 8.67 -4.79 0.24
N LEU A 39 7.62 -4.67 1.07
CA LEU A 39 6.24 -4.50 0.62
C LEU A 39 6.00 -3.04 0.25
N LYS A 40 5.41 -2.79 -0.91
CA LYS A 40 5.09 -1.44 -1.38
C LYS A 40 3.63 -1.13 -1.09
N ILE A 41 3.38 -0.03 -0.41
CA ILE A 41 2.03 0.48 -0.16
C ILE A 41 1.84 1.73 -1.01
N CYS A 42 0.72 1.81 -1.70
CA CYS A 42 0.33 2.98 -2.49
C CYS A 42 -1.19 3.11 -2.53
N SER A 43 -1.67 4.23 -3.06
CA SER A 43 -3.09 4.42 -3.31
C SER A 43 -3.35 4.96 -4.71
N ALA A 44 -4.59 4.81 -5.16
CA ALA A 44 -5.07 5.30 -6.44
C ALA A 44 -6.55 5.69 -6.36
N GLY A 45 -7.04 6.35 -7.39
CA GLY A 45 -8.45 6.71 -7.55
C GLY A 45 -9.06 6.09 -8.79
N LEU A 46 -10.35 5.83 -8.73
CA LEU A 46 -11.13 5.40 -9.89
C LEU A 46 -11.31 6.53 -10.91
N GLN A 47 -11.41 7.77 -10.43
CA GLN A 47 -11.59 8.96 -11.23
C GLN A 47 -10.87 10.14 -10.58
N VAL A 48 -9.64 10.38 -10.99
CA VAL A 48 -8.79 11.43 -10.44
C VAL A 48 -8.85 12.66 -11.32
N ALA A 49 -9.30 13.80 -10.76
CA ALA A 49 -9.34 15.05 -11.50
C ALA A 49 -7.92 15.55 -11.82
N PRO A 50 -7.70 16.18 -12.99
CA PRO A 50 -6.39 16.74 -13.34
C PRO A 50 -5.89 17.74 -12.27
N LYS A 51 -4.61 17.67 -11.95
CA LYS A 51 -3.94 18.53 -10.95
C LYS A 51 -4.53 18.49 -9.54
N SER A 52 -5.34 17.47 -9.21
CA SER A 52 -5.87 17.28 -7.86
C SER A 52 -4.73 17.10 -6.85
N LYS A 53 -5.01 17.51 -5.61
CA LYS A 53 -4.12 17.34 -4.45
C LYS A 53 -4.88 16.55 -3.39
N ILE A 54 -4.17 16.11 -2.36
CA ILE A 54 -4.84 15.60 -1.16
C ILE A 54 -5.79 16.67 -0.63
N ASN A 55 -6.98 16.25 -0.21
CA ASN A 55 -7.95 17.15 0.40
C ASN A 55 -7.37 17.75 1.68
N GLU A 56 -7.53 19.06 1.88
CA GLU A 56 -6.95 19.79 3.01
C GLU A 56 -7.37 19.22 4.36
N LYS A 57 -8.64 18.83 4.51
CA LYS A 57 -9.14 18.21 5.74
C LYS A 57 -8.56 16.82 5.97
N SER A 58 -8.33 16.04 4.90
CA SER A 58 -7.63 14.76 5.02
C SER A 58 -6.17 14.94 5.45
N ALA A 59 -5.49 15.95 4.87
CA ALA A 59 -4.12 16.28 5.24
C ALA A 59 -4.05 16.76 6.69
N GLN A 60 -4.96 17.65 7.10
CA GLN A 60 -5.04 18.15 8.46
C GLN A 60 -5.29 17.01 9.46
N THR A 61 -6.26 16.14 9.17
CA THR A 61 -6.56 14.96 10.01
C THR A 61 -5.33 14.07 10.21
N LEU A 62 -4.58 13.79 9.15
CA LEU A 62 -3.35 13.01 9.22
C LEU A 62 -2.29 13.69 10.10
N ILE A 63 -2.11 15.01 9.94
CA ILE A 63 -1.16 15.81 10.73
C ILE A 63 -1.56 15.80 12.21
N ASP A 64 -2.84 16.00 12.52
CA ASP A 64 -3.39 15.98 13.89
C ASP A 64 -3.16 14.62 14.57
N LYS A 65 -3.11 13.53 13.78
CA LYS A 65 -2.82 12.16 14.24
C LYS A 65 -1.32 11.80 14.19
N GLY A 66 -0.44 12.76 13.91
CA GLY A 66 1.02 12.57 13.93
C GLY A 66 1.58 11.86 12.69
N PHE A 67 0.89 11.94 11.56
CA PHE A 67 1.38 11.44 10.28
C PHE A 67 1.92 12.55 9.40
N ASP A 68 2.97 12.25 8.66
CA ASP A 68 3.55 13.15 7.68
C ASP A 68 2.89 12.98 6.30
N VAL A 69 2.51 14.08 5.66
CA VAL A 69 1.78 14.12 4.38
C VAL A 69 2.63 14.69 3.24
N VAL A 70 3.94 14.80 3.45
CA VAL A 70 4.84 15.43 2.47
C VAL A 70 4.80 14.70 1.12
N ARG A 71 4.61 15.50 0.04
CA ARG A 71 4.71 15.06 -1.37
C ARG A 71 3.67 14.04 -1.84
N PHE A 72 2.52 13.90 -1.16
CA PHE A 72 1.44 13.07 -1.69
C PHE A 72 0.89 13.66 -3.01
N LYS A 73 0.71 12.79 -4.02
CA LYS A 73 0.12 13.13 -5.32
C LYS A 73 -0.94 12.10 -5.68
N PRO A 74 -2.20 12.52 -5.86
CA PRO A 74 -3.26 11.64 -6.35
C PRO A 74 -2.88 10.99 -7.67
N LYS A 75 -3.23 9.70 -7.83
CA LYS A 75 -2.94 8.89 -9.01
C LYS A 75 -4.20 8.18 -9.48
N GLN A 76 -4.41 8.18 -10.79
CA GLN A 76 -5.41 7.33 -11.42
C GLN A 76 -5.00 5.86 -11.29
N ILE A 77 -5.96 4.96 -11.03
CA ILE A 77 -5.73 3.52 -11.17
C ILE A 77 -5.39 3.23 -12.64
N ASP A 78 -4.40 2.40 -12.87
CA ASP A 78 -3.97 2.00 -14.21
C ASP A 78 -3.87 0.47 -14.34
N GLU A 79 -3.77 -0.02 -15.56
CA GLU A 79 -3.66 -1.45 -15.86
C GLU A 79 -2.49 -2.11 -15.14
N LYS A 80 -1.37 -1.40 -15.03
CA LYS A 80 -0.19 -1.91 -14.33
C LYS A 80 -0.46 -2.16 -12.85
N LEU A 81 -1.17 -1.25 -12.18
CA LEU A 81 -1.59 -1.44 -10.79
C LEU A 81 -2.60 -2.59 -10.68
N LEU A 82 -3.55 -2.69 -11.62
CA LEU A 82 -4.52 -3.76 -11.64
C LEU A 82 -3.85 -5.14 -11.78
N VAL A 83 -2.85 -5.30 -12.64
CA VAL A 83 -2.18 -6.57 -12.91
C VAL A 83 -1.12 -6.92 -11.85
N GLU A 84 -0.25 -5.96 -11.49
CA GLU A 84 0.92 -6.21 -10.64
C GLU A 84 0.64 -6.19 -9.13
N SER A 85 -0.57 -5.83 -8.69
CA SER A 85 -0.85 -5.73 -7.25
C SER A 85 -1.02 -7.10 -6.58
N LEU A 86 -0.47 -7.22 -5.39
CA LEU A 86 -0.72 -8.35 -4.48
C LEU A 86 -2.17 -8.34 -3.99
N ALA A 87 -2.64 -7.14 -3.62
CA ALA A 87 -4.02 -6.90 -3.24
C ALA A 87 -4.42 -5.46 -3.59
N ILE A 88 -5.70 -5.26 -3.90
CA ILE A 88 -6.34 -3.97 -4.08
C ILE A 88 -7.45 -3.89 -3.03
N VAL A 89 -7.41 -2.84 -2.20
CA VAL A 89 -8.38 -2.62 -1.11
C VAL A 89 -9.13 -1.34 -1.39
N CYS A 90 -10.43 -1.43 -1.62
CA CYS A 90 -11.30 -0.28 -1.86
C CYS A 90 -12.20 0.03 -0.65
N MET A 91 -12.75 1.23 -0.64
CA MET A 91 -13.47 1.76 0.52
C MET A 91 -14.90 1.23 0.63
N THR A 92 -15.50 0.80 -0.49
CA THR A 92 -16.90 0.32 -0.55
C THR A 92 -17.05 -0.90 -1.44
N ASP A 93 -18.13 -1.66 -1.26
CA ASP A 93 -18.42 -2.85 -2.08
C ASP A 93 -18.67 -2.47 -3.54
N VAL A 94 -19.33 -1.34 -3.80
CA VAL A 94 -19.54 -0.84 -5.17
C VAL A 94 -18.21 -0.56 -5.89
N GLN A 95 -17.22 -0.02 -5.18
CA GLN A 95 -15.88 0.20 -5.74
C GLN A 95 -15.16 -1.14 -5.99
N ARG A 96 -15.36 -2.14 -5.12
CA ARG A 96 -14.81 -3.48 -5.32
C ARG A 96 -15.34 -4.11 -6.60
N ASP A 97 -16.66 -4.11 -6.81
CA ASP A 97 -17.28 -4.74 -7.97
C ASP A 97 -16.76 -4.13 -9.28
N LEU A 98 -16.68 -2.80 -9.33
CA LEU A 98 -16.10 -2.11 -10.49
C LEU A 98 -14.63 -2.47 -10.71
N LEU A 99 -13.83 -2.51 -9.63
CA LEU A 99 -12.41 -2.85 -9.73
C LEU A 99 -12.16 -4.32 -10.08
N MET A 100 -13.03 -5.22 -9.67
CA MET A 100 -12.97 -6.63 -10.07
C MET A 100 -13.13 -6.77 -11.58
N GLU A 101 -14.12 -6.11 -12.17
CA GLU A 101 -14.33 -6.11 -13.61
C GLU A 101 -13.15 -5.49 -14.36
N MET A 102 -12.69 -4.30 -13.94
CA MET A 102 -11.53 -3.64 -14.53
C MET A 102 -10.28 -4.52 -14.47
N ARG A 103 -10.05 -5.19 -13.33
CA ARG A 103 -8.91 -6.08 -13.15
C ARG A 103 -9.03 -7.31 -14.03
N TRP A 104 -10.21 -7.93 -14.09
CA TRP A 104 -10.44 -9.10 -14.96
C TRP A 104 -10.10 -8.77 -16.41
N GLN A 105 -10.57 -7.63 -16.92
CA GLN A 105 -10.26 -7.16 -18.27
C GLN A 105 -8.75 -6.92 -18.48
N ALA A 106 -8.09 -6.25 -17.53
CA ALA A 106 -6.66 -5.97 -17.60
C ALA A 106 -5.82 -7.25 -17.57
N MET A 107 -6.16 -8.22 -16.71
CA MET A 107 -5.48 -9.51 -16.60
C MET A 107 -5.64 -10.33 -17.88
N LYS A 108 -6.85 -10.38 -18.43
CA LYS A 108 -7.13 -11.05 -19.70
C LYS A 108 -6.35 -10.43 -20.86
N ALA A 109 -6.32 -9.10 -20.93
CA ALA A 109 -5.52 -8.38 -21.95
C ALA A 109 -4.01 -8.62 -21.79
N ALA A 110 -3.52 -8.87 -20.57
CA ALA A 110 -2.14 -9.22 -20.29
C ALA A 110 -1.80 -10.70 -20.59
N GLY A 111 -2.78 -11.52 -21.01
CA GLY A 111 -2.58 -12.94 -21.30
C GLY A 111 -2.46 -13.83 -20.07
N GLU A 112 -2.98 -13.40 -18.92
CA GLU A 112 -3.00 -14.20 -17.71
C GLU A 112 -4.16 -15.22 -17.80
N GLU A 113 -3.84 -16.51 -17.68
CA GLU A 113 -4.81 -17.61 -17.76
C GLU A 113 -5.55 -17.84 -16.45
N GLU A 114 -4.85 -17.66 -15.32
CA GLU A 114 -5.42 -17.78 -13.97
C GLU A 114 -5.57 -16.40 -13.34
N ILE A 115 -6.81 -15.96 -13.18
CA ILE A 115 -7.13 -14.66 -12.58
C ILE A 115 -7.54 -14.88 -11.12
N GLU A 116 -6.58 -14.73 -10.20
CA GLU A 116 -6.89 -14.70 -8.77
C GLU A 116 -7.69 -13.45 -8.41
N ASN A 117 -8.78 -13.63 -7.67
CA ASN A 117 -9.46 -12.51 -7.04
C ASN A 117 -8.63 -12.01 -5.86
N ASN A 118 -8.08 -10.81 -6.00
CA ASN A 118 -7.33 -10.12 -4.95
C ASN A 118 -7.76 -8.65 -4.85
N VAL A 119 -9.00 -8.36 -5.24
CA VAL A 119 -9.70 -7.10 -5.00
C VAL A 119 -10.66 -7.30 -3.85
N TYR A 120 -10.55 -6.48 -2.83
CA TYR A 120 -11.32 -6.56 -1.60
C TYR A 120 -11.92 -5.21 -1.26
N SER A 121 -13.11 -5.21 -0.67
CA SER A 121 -13.62 -4.02 -0.01
C SER A 121 -13.16 -3.97 1.44
N PHE A 122 -13.27 -2.79 2.04
CA PHE A 122 -13.04 -2.60 3.46
C PHE A 122 -14.07 -3.41 4.28
N SER A 123 -15.29 -3.56 3.77
CA SER A 123 -16.35 -4.39 4.35
C SER A 123 -15.94 -5.86 4.45
N GLU A 124 -15.40 -6.44 3.37
CA GLU A 124 -14.93 -7.84 3.37
C GLU A 124 -13.75 -8.08 4.33
N LEU A 125 -12.87 -7.09 4.49
CA LEU A 125 -11.67 -7.25 5.30
C LEU A 125 -11.88 -6.85 6.77
N ALA A 126 -12.64 -5.80 7.04
CA ALA A 126 -12.79 -5.21 8.37
C ALA A 126 -14.23 -5.23 8.91
N GLY A 127 -15.21 -5.63 8.08
CA GLY A 127 -16.60 -5.79 8.50
C GLY A 127 -17.48 -4.54 8.30
N TYR A 128 -16.95 -3.46 7.72
CA TYR A 128 -17.68 -2.21 7.45
C TYR A 128 -17.10 -1.43 6.27
N GLU A 129 -17.93 -0.64 5.64
CA GLU A 129 -17.52 0.29 4.58
C GLU A 129 -16.97 1.60 5.15
N ILE A 130 -16.13 2.27 4.38
CA ILE A 130 -15.63 3.60 4.70
C ILE A 130 -16.47 4.66 3.98
N LEU A 131 -17.28 5.38 4.75
CA LEU A 131 -18.12 6.46 4.22
C LEU A 131 -17.30 7.60 3.59
N ASP A 132 -17.91 8.35 2.65
CA ASP A 132 -17.24 9.44 1.97
C ASP A 132 -17.34 10.75 2.76
N PRO A 133 -16.21 11.31 3.26
CA PRO A 133 -16.22 12.57 4.00
C PRO A 133 -16.22 13.80 3.09
N TYR A 134 -16.17 13.62 1.76
CA TYR A 134 -16.07 14.75 0.84
C TYR A 134 -17.24 15.72 1.01
N GLY A 135 -16.94 17.02 1.11
CA GLY A 135 -17.93 18.07 1.36
C GLY A 135 -18.39 18.19 2.82
N LYS A 136 -17.93 17.33 3.74
CA LYS A 136 -18.29 17.38 5.17
C LYS A 136 -17.32 18.21 6.00
N GLY A 137 -17.67 18.42 7.29
CA GLY A 137 -16.81 19.07 8.27
C GLY A 137 -15.59 18.23 8.67
N ILE A 138 -14.64 18.84 9.37
CA ILE A 138 -13.39 18.17 9.81
C ILE A 138 -13.66 16.98 10.72
N ASP A 139 -14.67 17.03 11.58
CA ASP A 139 -15.05 15.93 12.49
C ASP A 139 -15.40 14.65 11.72
N CYS A 140 -16.04 14.79 10.54
CA CYS A 140 -16.32 13.65 9.68
C CYS A 140 -15.02 13.02 9.13
N TYR A 141 -13.99 13.81 8.83
CA TYR A 141 -12.70 13.31 8.40
C TYR A 141 -11.96 12.61 9.55
N HIS A 142 -12.01 13.16 10.76
CA HIS A 142 -11.49 12.49 11.96
C HIS A 142 -12.19 11.14 12.18
N TYR A 143 -13.51 11.11 12.10
CA TYR A 143 -14.26 9.87 12.25
C TYR A 143 -13.90 8.83 11.19
N VAL A 144 -13.80 9.25 9.92
CA VAL A 144 -13.37 8.38 8.81
C VAL A 144 -11.94 7.86 9.03
N PHE A 145 -11.06 8.70 9.54
CA PHE A 145 -9.71 8.27 9.90
C PHE A 145 -9.72 7.16 10.96
N GLU A 146 -10.53 7.29 12.02
CA GLU A 146 -10.65 6.26 13.06
C GLU A 146 -11.19 4.94 12.50
N LEU A 147 -12.17 4.99 11.61
CA LEU A 147 -12.65 3.79 10.91
C LEU A 147 -11.53 3.14 10.10
N ILE A 148 -10.79 3.93 9.33
CA ILE A 148 -9.67 3.42 8.52
C ILE A 148 -8.61 2.79 9.43
N ALA A 149 -8.15 3.51 10.46
CA ALA A 149 -7.12 3.04 11.37
C ALA A 149 -7.56 1.77 12.13
N GLY A 150 -8.81 1.73 12.60
CA GLY A 150 -9.36 0.58 13.30
C GLY A 150 -9.43 -0.70 12.48
N GLY A 151 -9.63 -0.60 11.17
CA GLY A 151 -9.68 -1.77 10.27
C GLY A 151 -8.31 -2.33 9.87
N MET A 152 -7.22 -1.61 10.11
CA MET A 152 -5.90 -1.99 9.58
C MET A 152 -5.39 -3.32 10.09
N SER A 153 -5.63 -3.66 11.36
CA SER A 153 -5.21 -4.96 11.93
C SER A 153 -5.89 -6.13 11.22
N ALA A 154 -7.19 -6.04 10.98
CA ALA A 154 -7.94 -7.07 10.27
C ALA A 154 -7.45 -7.23 8.81
N ILE A 155 -7.14 -6.11 8.15
CA ILE A 155 -6.57 -6.11 6.79
C ILE A 155 -5.21 -6.80 6.78
N ILE A 156 -4.34 -6.50 7.75
CA ILE A 156 -3.03 -7.13 7.88
C ILE A 156 -3.17 -8.65 8.09
N GLU A 157 -4.04 -9.08 8.98
CA GLU A 157 -4.24 -10.51 9.26
C GLU A 157 -4.73 -11.29 8.04
N LYS A 158 -5.67 -10.71 7.28
CA LYS A 158 -6.23 -11.36 6.09
C LYS A 158 -5.28 -11.35 4.89
N LEU A 159 -4.62 -10.23 4.62
CA LEU A 159 -3.76 -10.09 3.44
C LEU A 159 -2.32 -10.57 3.66
N LEU A 160 -1.85 -10.50 4.89
CA LEU A 160 -0.47 -10.79 5.28
C LEU A 160 -0.44 -11.74 6.50
N PRO A 161 -0.97 -12.96 6.40
CA PRO A 161 -0.87 -13.92 7.50
C PRO A 161 0.62 -14.20 7.84
N VAL A 162 0.90 -14.69 9.05
CA VAL A 162 2.27 -14.80 9.60
C VAL A 162 3.25 -15.42 8.60
N GLY A 163 2.92 -16.55 7.97
CA GLY A 163 3.78 -17.21 6.97
C GLY A 163 3.99 -16.42 5.66
N VAL A 164 3.18 -15.39 5.39
CA VAL A 164 3.35 -14.49 4.24
C VAL A 164 4.26 -13.31 4.59
N ARG A 165 4.19 -12.79 5.82
CA ARG A 165 4.95 -11.62 6.29
C ARG A 165 6.45 -11.82 6.14
N GLU A 166 6.96 -13.01 6.45
CA GLU A 166 8.39 -13.35 6.36
C GLU A 166 9.00 -13.08 4.97
N LYS A 167 8.17 -13.16 3.90
CA LYS A 167 8.62 -12.88 2.53
C LYS A 167 8.99 -11.42 2.29
N TYR A 168 8.53 -10.51 3.16
CA TYR A 168 8.71 -9.06 3.02
C TYR A 168 9.71 -8.47 4.00
N ILE A 169 10.23 -9.28 4.94
CA ILE A 169 11.35 -8.89 5.81
C ILE A 169 12.64 -8.93 4.97
N PRO A 170 13.46 -7.87 4.98
CA PRO A 170 14.71 -7.86 4.26
C PRO A 170 15.66 -8.94 4.82
N LYS A 171 16.19 -9.80 3.97
CA LYS A 171 17.26 -10.72 4.37
C LYS A 171 18.49 -9.90 4.75
N LYS A 172 19.00 -10.08 5.97
CA LYS A 172 20.29 -9.49 6.38
C LYS A 172 21.35 -9.91 5.35
N ARG A 173 22.02 -8.95 4.73
CA ARG A 173 23.22 -9.22 3.94
C ARG A 173 24.24 -9.81 4.90
N THR A 174 24.56 -11.09 4.77
CA THR A 174 25.73 -11.66 5.42
C THR A 174 26.93 -10.96 4.80
N SER A 175 27.57 -10.07 5.57
CA SER A 175 28.85 -9.49 5.19
C SER A 175 29.85 -10.61 5.12
N SER A 176 30.35 -10.92 3.92
CA SER A 176 31.50 -11.81 3.74
C SER A 176 32.67 -11.26 4.56
N PRO A 177 33.39 -12.08 5.32
CA PRO A 177 34.53 -11.61 6.10
C PRO A 177 35.58 -11.04 5.16
N THR A 178 35.90 -9.77 5.30
CA THR A 178 36.98 -9.09 4.62
C THR A 178 38.28 -9.81 4.97
N LYS A 179 38.91 -10.46 3.96
CA LYS A 179 40.26 -11.00 4.08
C LYS A 179 41.19 -9.86 4.46
N LYS A 180 41.64 -9.85 5.72
CA LYS A 180 42.77 -8.99 6.16
C LYS A 180 44.03 -9.49 5.46
N THR A 181 44.48 -8.78 4.45
CA THR A 181 45.83 -8.94 3.87
C THR A 181 46.83 -8.36 4.86
N THR A 182 47.48 -9.21 5.61
CA THR A 182 48.65 -8.89 6.39
C THR A 182 49.81 -8.63 5.44
N LYS A 183 50.16 -7.37 5.23
CA LYS A 183 51.45 -6.98 4.60
C LYS A 183 52.55 -7.23 5.63
N LYS A 184 53.36 -8.26 5.39
CA LYS A 184 54.64 -8.49 6.02
C LYS A 184 55.59 -7.33 5.64
N LYS A 185 56.02 -6.54 6.61
CA LYS A 185 57.15 -5.66 6.45
C LYS A 185 58.42 -6.51 6.61
N GLU A 186 59.19 -6.68 5.54
CA GLU A 186 60.58 -7.10 5.62
C GLU A 186 61.42 -5.87 5.99
N ASN A 187 62.09 -5.96 7.15
CA ASN A 187 63.22 -5.09 7.47
C ASN A 187 64.42 -5.58 6.70
N GLN A 188 65.06 -4.72 5.97
CA GLN A 188 66.49 -4.86 5.57
C GLN A 188 67.27 -3.85 6.34
N GLU A 189 68.11 -4.40 7.26
CA GLU A 189 69.31 -3.73 7.77
C GLU A 189 70.41 -3.91 6.77
N ALA A 190 71.05 -2.84 6.39
CA ALA A 190 72.53 -2.69 6.16
C ALA A 190 72.82 -1.22 5.92
#